data_c32fda9877827ee16299e7d8dcf55643
#
_entry.id   c32fda9877827ee16299e7d8dcf55643
#
_cell.length_a   1.000
_cell.length_b   1.000
_cell.length_c   1.000
_cell.angle_alpha   90.00
_cell.angle_beta   90.00
_cell.angle_gamma   90.00
#
_symmetry.space_group_name_H-M   'P 1'
#
loop_
_entity.id
_entity.type
_entity.pdbx_description
1 polymer ?
#
loop_
_entity_poly.entity_id
_entity_poly.type
_entity_poly.pdbx_seq_one_letter_code
_entity_poly.pdbx_strand_id
1 'polypeptide(L)'
;MKSIYIFVMAVCLAACGNSKKTVAEAVATGPEFSADSAYAYCAAQCDFGPRLMNTEAHDKCGDWIEQQFRHFGMAVSRQETVVKGYDGTPLNCRNIIASFRPGTKERVLLCAHWDSRPWADNDPDSTNWRKPVMGANDGASGVAVMLEVARLLQHADSINVGVDFVCFDAEDWGTPQWSDVTPEGDPWALGAQYWAEKAHKEGYKARFGILLDMVGGAGSTFYREAVSQQYASTIVEKVWAAAKVAGYSSFFPDADGGMITDDHVPVNEKANIPTVDIIPFYANCEQSSFGPTWHTVNDTMENIDRNTLKAVGQTVIQVLFSEK
;
A
#
# COMPACT_ATOMS: atom_id res chain seq x y z
N MET A 1 66.48 -68.09 -4.31
CA MET A 1 65.76 -67.17 -3.36
C MET A 1 65.35 -65.93 -4.16
N LYS A 2 64.06 -65.88 -4.49
CA LYS A 2 63.48 -64.72 -5.22
C LYS A 2 62.61 -63.93 -4.25
N SER A 3 63.02 -62.69 -3.96
CA SER A 3 62.26 -61.77 -3.09
C SER A 3 61.19 -61.08 -3.92
N ILE A 4 59.93 -61.21 -3.50
CA ILE A 4 58.79 -60.59 -4.09
C ILE A 4 58.55 -59.30 -3.28
N TYR A 5 58.63 -58.14 -3.93
CA TYR A 5 58.22 -56.82 -3.35
C TYR A 5 56.74 -56.59 -3.67
N ILE A 6 55.92 -56.55 -2.64
CA ILE A 6 54.50 -56.11 -2.74
C ILE A 6 54.44 -54.64 -2.64
N PHE A 7 53.96 -53.94 -3.71
CA PHE A 7 53.72 -52.53 -3.74
C PHE A 7 52.27 -52.25 -3.27
N VAL A 8 52.11 -51.68 -2.08
CA VAL A 8 50.80 -51.28 -1.59
C VAL A 8 50.52 -49.89 -2.11
N MET A 9 49.53 -49.76 -3.01
CA MET A 9 49.08 -48.54 -3.58
C MET A 9 47.96 -47.95 -2.65
N ALA A 10 48.29 -46.90 -1.91
CA ALA A 10 47.33 -46.19 -1.08
C ALA A 10 46.47 -45.30 -1.98
N VAL A 11 45.17 -45.63 -2.13
CA VAL A 11 44.20 -44.75 -2.81
C VAL A 11 43.66 -43.76 -1.81
N CYS A 12 44.08 -42.49 -1.93
CA CYS A 12 43.49 -41.38 -1.21
C CYS A 12 42.13 -41.04 -1.85
N LEU A 13 41.04 -41.43 -1.24
CA LEU A 13 39.69 -40.94 -1.54
C LEU A 13 39.56 -39.50 -0.98
N ALA A 14 39.72 -38.52 -1.84
CA ALA A 14 39.35 -37.14 -1.54
C ALA A 14 37.79 -37.03 -1.48
N ALA A 15 37.23 -37.03 -0.29
CA ALA A 15 35.82 -36.71 -0.08
C ALA A 15 35.60 -35.22 -0.33
N CYS A 16 35.10 -34.86 -1.51
CA CYS A 16 34.55 -33.54 -1.77
C CYS A 16 33.26 -33.39 -0.93
N GLY A 17 33.42 -32.82 0.24
CA GLY A 17 32.28 -32.36 1.06
C GLY A 17 31.57 -31.20 0.39
N ASN A 18 30.47 -31.50 -0.30
CA ASN A 18 29.52 -30.50 -0.80
C ASN A 18 28.77 -29.97 0.42
N SER A 19 29.29 -28.92 1.06
CA SER A 19 28.55 -28.18 2.08
C SER A 19 27.38 -27.44 1.36
N LYS A 20 26.23 -28.11 1.31
CA LYS A 20 24.96 -27.44 1.04
C LYS A 20 24.83 -26.36 2.10
N LYS A 21 25.02 -25.09 1.73
CA LYS A 21 24.54 -23.96 2.53
C LYS A 21 23.04 -24.19 2.68
N THR A 22 22.61 -24.65 3.83
CA THR A 22 21.20 -24.59 4.24
C THR A 22 20.86 -23.12 4.30
N VAL A 23 20.14 -22.63 3.29
CA VAL A 23 19.47 -21.33 3.38
C VAL A 23 18.47 -21.50 4.51
N ALA A 24 18.68 -20.78 5.61
CA ALA A 24 17.73 -20.79 6.71
C ALA A 24 16.37 -20.38 6.13
N GLU A 25 15.34 -21.20 6.33
CA GLU A 25 13.99 -20.86 5.95
C GLU A 25 13.61 -19.54 6.64
N ALA A 26 13.11 -18.60 5.87
CA ALA A 26 12.63 -17.34 6.42
C ALA A 26 11.42 -17.63 7.32
N VAL A 27 11.47 -17.12 8.56
CA VAL A 27 10.46 -17.37 9.58
C VAL A 27 9.50 -16.19 9.60
N ALA A 28 8.21 -16.47 9.79
CA ALA A 28 7.21 -15.41 10.00
C ALA A 28 7.55 -14.59 11.25
N THR A 29 7.49 -13.27 11.12
CA THR A 29 7.86 -12.30 12.15
C THR A 29 6.74 -11.30 12.41
N GLY A 30 6.75 -10.68 13.58
CA GLY A 30 5.77 -9.68 13.98
C GLY A 30 4.48 -10.25 14.55
N PRO A 31 3.61 -9.35 15.06
CA PRO A 31 2.32 -9.73 15.61
C PRO A 31 1.34 -10.19 14.53
N GLU A 32 0.30 -10.89 14.97
CA GLU A 32 -0.78 -11.27 14.08
C GLU A 32 -1.67 -10.05 13.75
N PHE A 33 -1.86 -9.80 12.44
CA PHE A 33 -2.74 -8.74 11.95
C PHE A 33 -4.22 -9.13 12.16
N SER A 34 -5.04 -8.24 12.68
CA SER A 34 -6.46 -8.47 12.89
C SER A 34 -7.29 -7.99 11.70
N ALA A 35 -7.80 -8.94 10.93
CA ALA A 35 -8.74 -8.64 9.84
C ALA A 35 -10.03 -7.97 10.33
N ASP A 36 -10.54 -8.38 11.50
CA ASP A 36 -11.75 -7.81 12.07
C ASP A 36 -11.57 -6.35 12.49
N SER A 37 -10.39 -6.01 13.04
CA SER A 37 -10.06 -4.62 13.37
C SER A 37 -9.97 -3.76 12.10
N ALA A 38 -9.24 -4.23 11.08
CA ALA A 38 -9.14 -3.52 9.81
C ALA A 38 -10.51 -3.35 9.14
N TYR A 39 -11.34 -4.40 9.13
CA TYR A 39 -12.71 -4.30 8.61
C TYR A 39 -13.54 -3.26 9.38
N ALA A 40 -13.41 -3.22 10.71
CA ALA A 40 -14.12 -2.22 11.53
C ALA A 40 -13.62 -0.78 11.26
N TYR A 41 -12.32 -0.58 11.02
CA TYR A 41 -11.79 0.73 10.64
C TYR A 41 -12.23 1.16 9.24
N CYS A 42 -12.37 0.23 8.31
CA CYS A 42 -12.93 0.49 6.99
C CYS A 42 -14.40 0.92 7.10
N ALA A 43 -15.22 0.15 7.84
CA ALA A 43 -16.62 0.47 8.08
C ALA A 43 -16.81 1.83 8.76
N ALA A 44 -15.99 2.14 9.77
CA ALA A 44 -16.06 3.42 10.48
C ALA A 44 -15.79 4.63 9.56
N GLN A 45 -14.92 4.51 8.56
CA GLN A 45 -14.72 5.55 7.56
C GLN A 45 -15.95 5.68 6.65
N CYS A 46 -16.55 4.56 6.24
CA CYS A 46 -17.78 4.54 5.43
C CYS A 46 -19.00 5.12 6.18
N ASP A 47 -19.05 5.00 7.50
CA ASP A 47 -20.14 5.53 8.32
C ASP A 47 -20.24 7.07 8.26
N PHE A 48 -19.18 7.80 7.89
CA PHE A 48 -19.23 9.22 7.59
C PHE A 48 -19.89 9.53 6.25
N GLY A 49 -20.06 8.52 5.38
CA GLY A 49 -20.46 8.66 3.99
C GLY A 49 -19.26 8.80 3.04
N PRO A 50 -19.54 9.08 1.75
CA PRO A 50 -18.49 9.36 0.77
C PRO A 50 -17.61 10.53 1.23
N ARG A 51 -16.28 10.32 1.25
CA ARG A 51 -15.28 11.31 1.71
C ARG A 51 -14.92 12.25 0.56
N LEU A 52 -15.91 12.90 -0.02
CA LEU A 52 -15.72 13.81 -1.14
C LEU A 52 -15.01 15.09 -0.70
N MET A 53 -14.08 15.54 -1.50
CA MET A 53 -13.39 16.82 -1.26
C MET A 53 -14.37 17.97 -0.96
N ASN A 54 -14.00 18.85 -0.06
CA ASN A 54 -14.78 20.03 0.35
C ASN A 54 -16.14 19.72 1.02
N THR A 55 -16.34 18.54 1.60
CA THR A 55 -17.57 18.18 2.31
C THR A 55 -17.36 17.98 3.81
N GLU A 56 -18.43 18.12 4.58
CA GLU A 56 -18.39 17.88 6.03
C GLU A 56 -18.07 16.41 6.37
N ALA A 57 -18.50 15.44 5.53
CA ALA A 57 -18.18 14.02 5.70
C ALA A 57 -16.68 13.77 5.59
N HIS A 58 -16.04 14.40 4.60
CA HIS A 58 -14.59 14.38 4.43
C HIS A 58 -13.88 14.97 5.64
N ASP A 59 -14.25 16.18 6.08
CA ASP A 59 -13.62 16.83 7.23
C ASP A 59 -13.71 15.97 8.50
N LYS A 60 -14.89 15.43 8.80
CA LYS A 60 -15.13 14.59 9.98
C LYS A 60 -14.35 13.27 9.92
N CYS A 61 -14.29 12.63 8.75
CA CYS A 61 -13.53 11.40 8.57
C CYS A 61 -12.03 11.66 8.78
N GLY A 62 -11.49 12.72 8.19
CA GLY A 62 -10.09 13.10 8.39
C GLY A 62 -9.76 13.38 9.87
N ASP A 63 -10.63 14.08 10.60
CA ASP A 63 -10.47 14.30 12.04
C ASP A 63 -10.49 12.98 12.82
N TRP A 64 -11.35 12.04 12.42
CA TRP A 64 -11.41 10.71 13.02
C TRP A 64 -10.14 9.88 12.76
N ILE A 65 -9.63 9.88 11.52
CA ILE A 65 -8.37 9.19 11.16
C ILE A 65 -7.22 9.71 12.03
N GLU A 66 -7.08 11.03 12.18
CA GLU A 66 -6.06 11.61 13.03
C GLU A 66 -6.20 11.20 14.50
N GLN A 67 -7.44 11.18 15.02
CA GLN A 67 -7.71 10.74 16.38
C GLN A 67 -7.32 9.27 16.60
N GLN A 68 -7.57 8.38 15.60
CA GLN A 68 -7.14 6.98 15.69
C GLN A 68 -5.61 6.86 15.76
N PHE A 69 -4.88 7.54 14.90
CA PHE A 69 -3.41 7.52 14.95
C PHE A 69 -2.88 8.08 16.28
N ARG A 70 -3.47 9.18 16.80
CA ARG A 70 -3.10 9.71 18.14
C ARG A 70 -3.42 8.71 19.26
N HIS A 71 -4.56 8.02 19.17
CA HIS A 71 -4.95 6.99 20.12
C HIS A 71 -3.94 5.83 20.17
N PHE A 72 -3.35 5.49 19.03
CA PHE A 72 -2.28 4.48 18.93
C PHE A 72 -0.88 5.03 19.26
N GLY A 73 -0.78 6.24 19.80
CA GLY A 73 0.47 6.83 20.26
C GLY A 73 1.37 7.38 19.16
N MET A 74 0.85 7.59 17.96
CA MET A 74 1.61 8.19 16.86
C MET A 74 1.73 9.72 17.04
N ALA A 75 2.85 10.29 16.60
CA ALA A 75 2.98 11.74 16.45
C ALA A 75 2.27 12.15 15.16
N VAL A 76 1.21 12.96 15.27
CA VAL A 76 0.35 13.31 14.12
C VAL A 76 0.48 14.78 13.77
N SER A 77 0.64 15.06 12.49
CA SER A 77 0.61 16.39 11.88
C SER A 77 -0.28 16.41 10.64
N ARG A 78 -0.70 17.62 10.24
CA ARG A 78 -1.45 17.88 9.01
C ARG A 78 -0.57 18.62 8.01
N GLN A 79 -0.75 18.33 6.74
CA GLN A 79 -0.21 19.13 5.65
C GLN A 79 -1.40 19.63 4.83
N GLU A 80 -1.74 20.90 5.02
CA GLU A 80 -2.91 21.51 4.40
C GLU A 80 -2.49 22.41 3.23
N THR A 81 -3.27 22.38 2.16
CA THR A 81 -3.09 23.20 0.97
C THR A 81 -4.38 23.30 0.17
N VAL A 82 -4.39 24.12 -0.86
CA VAL A 82 -5.43 24.10 -1.89
C VAL A 82 -4.82 23.64 -3.19
N VAL A 83 -5.35 22.52 -3.73
CA VAL A 83 -4.97 22.01 -5.04
C VAL A 83 -6.08 22.27 -6.04
N LYS A 84 -5.80 22.15 -7.34
CA LYS A 84 -6.79 22.34 -8.40
C LYS A 84 -7.24 20.99 -8.95
N GLY A 85 -8.53 20.72 -8.91
CA GLY A 85 -9.13 19.59 -9.61
C GLY A 85 -9.00 19.69 -11.13
N TYR A 86 -9.40 18.64 -11.84
CA TYR A 86 -9.29 18.54 -13.31
C TYR A 86 -9.95 19.70 -14.06
N ASP A 87 -10.98 20.29 -13.51
CA ASP A 87 -11.78 21.39 -14.05
C ASP A 87 -11.40 22.78 -13.49
N GLY A 88 -10.33 22.83 -12.69
CA GLY A 88 -9.91 24.05 -11.98
C GLY A 88 -10.61 24.29 -10.65
N THR A 89 -11.50 23.41 -10.20
CA THR A 89 -12.14 23.49 -8.88
C THR A 89 -11.08 23.54 -7.77
N PRO A 90 -11.14 24.53 -6.85
CA PRO A 90 -10.23 24.54 -5.71
C PRO A 90 -10.65 23.48 -4.69
N LEU A 91 -9.72 22.61 -4.33
CA LEU A 91 -9.89 21.49 -3.39
C LEU A 91 -9.07 21.77 -2.13
N ASN A 92 -9.74 21.80 -0.98
CA ASN A 92 -9.08 21.93 0.32
C ASN A 92 -8.44 20.57 0.68
N CYS A 93 -7.19 20.41 0.32
CA CYS A 93 -6.45 19.18 0.49
C CYS A 93 -5.79 19.12 1.86
N ARG A 94 -5.94 17.97 2.55
CA ARG A 94 -5.38 17.71 3.87
C ARG A 94 -4.71 16.34 3.91
N ASN A 95 -3.41 16.27 3.65
CA ASN A 95 -2.64 15.06 3.93
C ASN A 95 -2.46 14.89 5.44
N ILE A 96 -2.69 13.67 5.93
CA ILE A 96 -2.52 13.32 7.35
C ILE A 96 -1.23 12.52 7.49
N ILE A 97 -0.33 12.99 8.35
CA ILE A 97 0.98 12.36 8.57
C ILE A 97 1.05 11.89 10.01
N ALA A 98 1.27 10.59 10.20
CA ALA A 98 1.43 9.99 11.52
C ALA A 98 2.76 9.24 11.61
N SER A 99 3.52 9.45 12.68
CA SER A 99 4.86 8.89 12.82
C SER A 99 4.99 8.02 14.07
N PHE A 100 5.37 6.77 13.86
CA PHE A 100 5.86 5.89 14.91
C PHE A 100 7.37 6.11 15.09
N ARG A 101 7.81 6.30 16.35
CA ARG A 101 9.23 6.57 16.70
C ARG A 101 9.85 7.65 15.81
N PRO A 102 9.35 8.90 15.85
CA PRO A 102 9.77 9.97 14.92
C PRO A 102 11.26 10.33 15.00
N GLY A 103 11.94 9.99 16.12
CA GLY A 103 13.38 10.20 16.28
C GLY A 103 14.28 9.14 15.62
N THR A 104 13.72 8.06 15.08
CA THR A 104 14.47 7.01 14.39
C THR A 104 14.86 7.47 12.99
N LYS A 105 16.15 7.34 12.62
CA LYS A 105 16.65 7.77 11.31
C LYS A 105 16.24 6.85 10.17
N GLU A 106 16.29 5.54 10.42
CA GLU A 106 15.87 4.52 9.45
C GLU A 106 14.36 4.42 9.48
N ARG A 107 13.70 4.85 8.41
CA ARG A 107 12.24 4.94 8.34
C ARG A 107 11.70 4.18 7.16
N VAL A 108 10.50 3.65 7.31
CA VAL A 108 9.68 3.07 6.23
C VAL A 108 8.42 3.92 6.09
N LEU A 109 8.03 4.21 4.85
CA LEU A 109 6.82 4.94 4.53
C LEU A 109 5.69 3.94 4.22
N LEU A 110 4.55 4.07 4.88
CA LEU A 110 3.29 3.45 4.47
C LEU A 110 2.34 4.56 4.04
N CYS A 111 1.72 4.43 2.89
CA CYS A 111 0.78 5.44 2.40
C CYS A 111 -0.47 4.80 1.78
N ALA A 112 -1.54 5.58 1.74
CA ALA A 112 -2.82 5.28 1.13
C ALA A 112 -3.56 6.59 0.93
N HIS A 113 -4.47 6.69 -0.05
CA HIS A 113 -5.39 7.83 -0.07
C HIS A 113 -6.59 7.58 0.84
N TRP A 114 -7.31 8.65 1.23
CA TRP A 114 -8.44 8.57 2.15
C TRP A 114 -9.71 9.25 1.66
N ASP A 115 -9.60 10.10 0.62
CA ASP A 115 -10.76 10.63 -0.08
C ASP A 115 -11.49 9.56 -0.90
N SER A 116 -12.59 9.88 -1.49
CA SER A 116 -13.32 8.97 -2.39
C SER A 116 -13.81 9.68 -3.63
N ARG A 117 -14.01 8.90 -4.69
CA ARG A 117 -14.44 9.37 -6.01
C ARG A 117 -15.79 10.09 -5.95
N PRO A 118 -15.89 11.31 -6.47
CA PRO A 118 -17.16 12.04 -6.54
C PRO A 118 -18.15 11.45 -7.55
N TRP A 119 -17.69 10.58 -8.43
CA TRP A 119 -18.44 10.06 -9.56
C TRP A 119 -18.29 8.56 -9.71
N ALA A 120 -19.41 7.84 -9.83
CA ALA A 120 -19.40 6.42 -10.17
C ALA A 120 -19.26 6.23 -11.69
N ASP A 121 -18.24 6.83 -12.29
CA ASP A 121 -18.09 6.98 -13.74
C ASP A 121 -17.65 5.71 -14.48
N ASN A 122 -17.33 4.64 -13.74
CA ASN A 122 -17.13 3.30 -14.28
C ASN A 122 -18.30 2.34 -14.01
N ASP A 123 -19.42 2.86 -13.47
CA ASP A 123 -20.61 2.03 -13.22
C ASP A 123 -21.21 1.58 -14.56
N PRO A 124 -21.56 0.29 -14.72
CA PRO A 124 -22.18 -0.21 -15.95
C PRO A 124 -23.54 0.42 -16.26
N ASP A 125 -24.24 0.93 -15.23
CA ASP A 125 -25.44 1.76 -15.41
C ASP A 125 -25.08 3.24 -15.41
N SER A 126 -25.08 3.88 -16.58
CA SER A 126 -24.75 5.28 -16.74
C SER A 126 -25.64 6.25 -15.94
N THR A 127 -26.81 5.81 -15.45
CA THR A 127 -27.65 6.61 -14.55
C THR A 127 -27.02 6.80 -13.16
N ASN A 128 -26.01 6.00 -12.82
CA ASN A 128 -25.22 6.09 -11.60
C ASN A 128 -24.03 7.04 -11.72
N TRP A 129 -23.56 7.35 -12.92
CA TRP A 129 -22.28 8.06 -13.15
C TRP A 129 -22.11 9.38 -12.36
N ARG A 130 -23.21 10.06 -12.05
CA ARG A 130 -23.20 11.31 -11.27
C ARG A 130 -23.37 11.11 -9.77
N LYS A 131 -23.44 9.85 -9.31
CA LYS A 131 -23.54 9.52 -7.89
C LYS A 131 -22.13 9.41 -7.29
N PRO A 132 -21.96 9.77 -6.03
CA PRO A 132 -20.70 9.57 -5.33
C PRO A 132 -20.45 8.09 -5.09
N VAL A 133 -19.18 7.70 -5.06
CA VAL A 133 -18.71 6.37 -4.66
C VAL A 133 -18.51 6.37 -3.13
N MET A 134 -18.95 5.30 -2.46
CA MET A 134 -18.70 5.14 -1.02
C MET A 134 -17.20 4.99 -0.73
N GLY A 135 -16.45 4.36 -1.62
CA GLY A 135 -15.01 4.20 -1.49
C GLY A 135 -14.62 3.29 -0.33
N ALA A 136 -15.30 2.16 -0.16
CA ALA A 136 -14.97 1.21 0.90
C ALA A 136 -13.66 0.47 0.61
N ASN A 137 -13.44 0.08 -0.63
CA ASN A 137 -12.17 -0.48 -1.09
C ASN A 137 -11.23 0.64 -1.53
N ASP A 138 -11.73 1.55 -2.31
CA ASP A 138 -11.03 2.67 -2.94
C ASP A 138 -11.00 3.89 -2.00
N GLY A 139 -9.88 4.00 -1.29
CA GLY A 139 -9.56 4.92 -0.23
C GLY A 139 -9.65 4.34 1.19
N ALA A 140 -10.78 3.76 1.64
CA ALA A 140 -10.90 3.38 3.03
C ALA A 140 -10.11 2.11 3.40
N SER A 141 -9.93 1.15 2.49
CA SER A 141 -9.28 -0.12 2.79
C SER A 141 -7.79 0.04 3.12
N GLY A 142 -7.06 0.87 2.36
CA GLY A 142 -5.64 1.14 2.59
C GLY A 142 -5.40 1.81 3.94
N VAL A 143 -6.19 2.86 4.26
CA VAL A 143 -6.15 3.53 5.56
C VAL A 143 -6.49 2.56 6.70
N ALA A 144 -7.49 1.68 6.52
CA ALA A 144 -7.87 0.69 7.52
C ALA A 144 -6.73 -0.28 7.84
N VAL A 145 -5.99 -0.74 6.83
CA VAL A 145 -4.77 -1.55 7.03
C VAL A 145 -3.71 -0.76 7.79
N MET A 146 -3.47 0.51 7.42
CA MET A 146 -2.50 1.37 8.13
C MET A 146 -2.86 1.58 9.59
N LEU A 147 -4.15 1.79 9.92
CA LEU A 147 -4.62 1.95 11.30
C LEU A 147 -4.40 0.69 12.13
N GLU A 148 -4.65 -0.50 11.57
CA GLU A 148 -4.39 -1.75 12.28
C GLU A 148 -2.88 -1.98 12.47
N VAL A 149 -2.04 -1.67 11.48
CA VAL A 149 -0.58 -1.69 11.63
C VAL A 149 -0.15 -0.73 12.74
N ALA A 150 -0.67 0.50 12.77
CA ALA A 150 -0.36 1.47 13.82
C ALA A 150 -0.75 0.98 15.21
N ARG A 151 -1.94 0.35 15.36
CA ARG A 151 -2.39 -0.26 16.60
C ARG A 151 -1.41 -1.36 17.09
N LEU A 152 -0.93 -2.19 16.18
CA LEU A 152 0.01 -3.26 16.50
C LEU A 152 1.40 -2.71 16.87
N LEU A 153 1.84 -1.63 16.21
CA LEU A 153 3.12 -0.98 16.52
C LEU A 153 3.15 -0.32 17.89
N GLN A 154 2.01 0.08 18.43
CA GLN A 154 1.90 0.69 19.77
C GLN A 154 2.60 -0.16 20.86
N HIS A 155 2.57 -1.48 20.70
CA HIS A 155 3.13 -2.45 21.65
C HIS A 155 4.36 -3.20 21.12
N ALA A 156 4.96 -2.71 20.04
CA ALA A 156 6.07 -3.41 19.40
C ALA A 156 7.42 -2.94 19.90
N ASP A 157 8.10 -3.80 20.68
CA ASP A 157 9.45 -3.54 21.18
C ASP A 157 10.55 -3.98 20.17
N SER A 158 10.23 -4.95 19.31
CA SER A 158 11.21 -5.65 18.44
C SER A 158 11.36 -5.10 17.02
N ILE A 159 10.76 -3.94 16.69
CA ILE A 159 10.94 -3.30 15.40
C ILE A 159 12.11 -2.32 15.42
N ASN A 160 12.95 -2.36 14.39
CA ASN A 160 14.20 -1.57 14.30
C ASN A 160 14.06 -0.27 13.50
N VAL A 161 12.93 -0.05 12.85
CA VAL A 161 12.68 1.12 12.02
C VAL A 161 11.61 2.02 12.62
N GLY A 162 11.65 3.31 12.30
CA GLY A 162 10.49 4.19 12.43
C GLY A 162 9.55 3.97 11.26
N VAL A 163 8.27 4.24 11.47
CA VAL A 163 7.26 4.12 10.41
C VAL A 163 6.52 5.45 10.29
N ASP A 164 6.43 5.98 9.08
CA ASP A 164 5.57 7.09 8.75
C ASP A 164 4.37 6.59 7.98
N PHE A 165 3.20 6.97 8.43
CA PHE A 165 1.93 6.76 7.76
C PHE A 165 1.53 8.08 7.12
N VAL A 166 1.29 8.08 5.81
CA VAL A 166 0.78 9.25 5.09
C VAL A 166 -0.54 8.89 4.43
N CYS A 167 -1.63 9.49 4.91
CA CYS A 167 -2.91 9.40 4.24
C CYS A 167 -2.97 10.57 3.25
N PHE A 168 -2.86 10.27 1.97
CA PHE A 168 -2.97 11.26 0.89
C PHE A 168 -4.42 11.66 0.67
N ASP A 169 -4.63 12.90 0.29
CA ASP A 169 -5.93 13.48 0.02
C ASP A 169 -6.03 13.92 -1.46
N ALA A 170 -7.23 14.07 -1.97
CA ALA A 170 -7.46 14.50 -3.34
C ALA A 170 -6.73 13.62 -4.38
N GLU A 171 -6.66 12.32 -4.13
CA GLU A 171 -6.18 11.34 -5.11
C GLU A 171 -7.19 11.23 -6.24
N ASP A 172 -8.49 11.06 -5.88
CA ASP A 172 -9.54 10.52 -6.72
C ASP A 172 -10.44 11.60 -7.37
N TRP A 173 -9.90 12.81 -7.57
CA TRP A 173 -10.57 13.91 -8.27
C TRP A 173 -10.16 14.00 -9.75
N GLY A 174 -9.69 12.89 -10.35
CA GLY A 174 -9.28 12.82 -11.74
C GLY A 174 -10.42 13.07 -12.73
N THR A 175 -10.08 13.35 -13.98
CA THR A 175 -11.05 13.66 -15.04
C THR A 175 -12.07 12.53 -15.23
N PRO A 176 -13.37 12.78 -15.05
CA PRO A 176 -14.40 11.76 -15.25
C PRO A 176 -14.56 11.40 -16.74
N GLN A 177 -15.01 10.17 -17.00
CA GLN A 177 -15.09 9.61 -18.35
C GLN A 177 -15.95 10.41 -19.35
N TRP A 178 -16.90 11.21 -18.86
CA TRP A 178 -17.76 12.04 -19.72
C TRP A 178 -17.23 13.45 -19.97
N SER A 179 -16.10 13.81 -19.41
CA SER A 179 -15.57 15.18 -19.48
C SER A 179 -14.67 15.35 -20.69
N ASP A 180 -14.91 16.43 -21.46
CA ASP A 180 -14.03 16.86 -22.54
C ASP A 180 -12.96 17.88 -22.06
N VAL A 181 -12.87 18.13 -20.77
CA VAL A 181 -11.88 19.06 -20.18
C VAL A 181 -10.50 18.43 -20.27
N THR A 182 -9.56 19.16 -20.82
CA THR A 182 -8.14 18.82 -20.76
C THR A 182 -7.53 19.50 -19.54
N PRO A 183 -7.12 18.75 -18.51
CA PRO A 183 -6.56 19.34 -17.30
C PRO A 183 -5.18 19.97 -17.54
N GLU A 184 -4.82 20.94 -16.69
CA GLU A 184 -3.47 21.48 -16.63
C GLU A 184 -2.59 20.55 -15.76
N GLY A 185 -1.87 19.64 -16.38
CA GLY A 185 -1.05 18.64 -15.67
C GLY A 185 -1.81 17.36 -15.38
N ASP A 186 -1.27 16.56 -14.47
CA ASP A 186 -1.91 15.32 -14.01
C ASP A 186 -2.96 15.64 -12.94
N PRO A 187 -4.25 15.33 -13.17
CA PRO A 187 -5.33 15.62 -12.22
C PRO A 187 -5.51 14.56 -11.12
N TRP A 188 -4.72 13.51 -11.13
CA TRP A 188 -4.75 12.42 -10.15
C TRP A 188 -3.69 12.60 -9.05
N ALA A 189 -3.85 11.93 -7.93
CA ALA A 189 -2.84 11.90 -6.87
C ALA A 189 -2.38 13.30 -6.40
N LEU A 190 -3.27 14.30 -6.38
CA LEU A 190 -2.91 15.70 -6.16
C LEU A 190 -2.27 15.95 -4.79
N GLY A 191 -2.76 15.27 -3.75
CA GLY A 191 -2.18 15.33 -2.41
C GLY A 191 -0.80 14.71 -2.33
N ALA A 192 -0.60 13.57 -2.98
CA ALA A 192 0.72 12.93 -3.05
C ALA A 192 1.71 13.76 -3.86
N GLN A 193 1.27 14.37 -4.96
CA GLN A 193 2.11 15.31 -5.72
C GLN A 193 2.62 16.47 -4.85
N TYR A 194 1.71 17.08 -4.09
CA TYR A 194 2.06 18.18 -3.18
C TYR A 194 2.98 17.70 -2.05
N TRP A 195 2.66 16.57 -1.43
CA TRP A 195 3.46 16.00 -0.36
C TRP A 195 4.88 15.67 -0.83
N ALA A 196 5.01 15.00 -1.98
CA ALA A 196 6.30 14.57 -2.52
C ALA A 196 7.23 15.76 -2.84
N GLU A 197 6.67 16.86 -3.39
CA GLU A 197 7.44 18.09 -3.61
C GLU A 197 7.94 18.73 -2.31
N LYS A 198 7.13 18.72 -1.26
CA LYS A 198 7.50 19.23 0.06
C LYS A 198 8.53 18.34 0.73
N ALA A 199 8.29 17.03 0.74
CA ALA A 199 9.20 16.03 1.30
C ALA A 199 10.61 16.15 0.69
N HIS A 200 10.69 16.32 -0.64
CA HIS A 200 11.94 16.55 -1.34
C HIS A 200 12.65 17.84 -0.88
N LYS A 201 11.91 18.96 -0.83
CA LYS A 201 12.45 20.27 -0.43
C LYS A 201 12.91 20.31 1.02
N GLU A 202 12.20 19.60 1.90
CA GLU A 202 12.52 19.52 3.33
C GLU A 202 13.56 18.45 3.66
N GLY A 203 13.99 17.67 2.67
CA GLY A 203 15.01 16.64 2.83
C GLY A 203 14.54 15.41 3.60
N TYR A 204 13.22 15.15 3.60
CA TYR A 204 12.65 13.93 4.17
C TYR A 204 13.19 12.68 3.45
N LYS A 205 13.47 11.64 4.22
CA LYS A 205 13.98 10.37 3.68
C LYS A 205 13.32 9.19 4.36
N ALA A 206 12.93 8.22 3.54
CA ALA A 206 12.60 6.87 3.96
C ALA A 206 13.44 5.87 3.16
N ARG A 207 13.68 4.69 3.73
CA ARG A 207 14.40 3.60 3.04
C ARG A 207 13.63 3.13 1.82
N PHE A 208 12.33 3.05 1.96
CA PHE A 208 11.37 2.72 0.91
C PHE A 208 9.94 3.07 1.37
N GLY A 209 9.00 3.05 0.42
CA GLY A 209 7.56 3.19 0.66
C GLY A 209 6.77 1.95 0.22
N ILE A 210 5.59 1.80 0.79
CA ILE A 210 4.54 0.87 0.36
C ILE A 210 3.25 1.67 0.30
N LEU A 211 2.69 1.82 -0.90
CA LEU A 211 1.34 2.32 -1.12
C LEU A 211 0.36 1.16 -0.98
N LEU A 212 -0.79 1.43 -0.39
CA LEU A 212 -1.88 0.50 -0.18
C LEU A 212 -3.14 1.07 -0.82
N ASP A 213 -3.45 0.64 -2.02
CA ASP A 213 -4.66 1.05 -2.71
C ASP A 213 -5.56 -0.14 -3.05
N MET A 214 -6.87 0.02 -2.79
CA MET A 214 -7.90 -1.01 -3.01
C MET A 214 -7.56 -2.40 -2.44
N VAL A 215 -7.01 -2.44 -1.22
CA VAL A 215 -6.45 -3.66 -0.58
C VAL A 215 -7.47 -4.47 0.23
N GLY A 216 -8.75 -4.19 0.10
CA GLY A 216 -9.83 -4.87 0.85
C GLY A 216 -10.85 -5.60 -0.01
N GLY A 217 -10.83 -5.44 -1.33
CA GLY A 217 -11.86 -5.96 -2.22
C GLY A 217 -11.92 -7.48 -2.29
N ALA A 218 -13.13 -8.04 -2.37
CA ALA A 218 -13.34 -9.47 -2.53
C ALA A 218 -12.78 -9.97 -3.87
N GLY A 219 -12.02 -11.07 -3.82
CA GLY A 219 -11.41 -11.67 -5.00
C GLY A 219 -10.16 -10.97 -5.51
N SER A 220 -9.63 -9.97 -4.79
CA SER A 220 -8.41 -9.27 -5.16
C SER A 220 -7.19 -10.20 -5.19
N THR A 221 -6.37 -10.00 -6.21
CA THR A 221 -5.01 -10.52 -6.31
C THR A 221 -4.08 -9.38 -6.73
N PHE A 222 -2.89 -9.33 -6.14
CA PHE A 222 -1.93 -8.24 -6.30
C PHE A 222 -0.79 -8.72 -7.21
N TYR A 223 -0.70 -8.12 -8.39
CA TYR A 223 0.35 -8.40 -9.36
C TYR A 223 1.47 -7.37 -9.23
N ARG A 224 2.65 -7.68 -9.77
CA ARG A 224 3.79 -6.76 -9.77
C ARG A 224 3.48 -5.60 -10.73
N GLU A 225 3.17 -4.45 -10.18
CA GLU A 225 2.83 -3.24 -10.94
C GLU A 225 4.09 -2.67 -11.64
N ALA A 226 3.95 -2.18 -12.87
CA ALA A 226 5.09 -1.90 -13.74
C ALA A 226 5.90 -0.66 -13.32
N VAL A 227 5.27 0.40 -12.80
CA VAL A 227 5.99 1.59 -12.29
C VAL A 227 6.75 1.22 -11.01
N SER A 228 6.15 0.43 -10.13
CA SER A 228 6.81 -0.14 -8.95
C SER A 228 8.04 -0.97 -9.34
N GLN A 229 7.93 -1.79 -10.39
CA GLN A 229 9.07 -2.55 -10.93
C GLN A 229 10.16 -1.64 -11.48
N GLN A 230 9.80 -0.53 -12.11
CA GLN A 230 10.76 0.43 -12.67
C GLN A 230 11.55 1.16 -11.58
N TYR A 231 10.90 1.63 -10.52
CA TYR A 231 11.50 2.50 -9.51
C TYR A 231 11.95 1.77 -8.23
N ALA A 232 11.28 0.66 -7.89
CA ALA A 232 11.38 0.00 -6.60
C ALA A 232 11.46 -1.54 -6.70
N SER A 233 12.07 -2.11 -7.76
CA SER A 233 12.09 -3.56 -8.02
C SER A 233 12.54 -4.40 -6.82
N THR A 234 13.55 -3.95 -6.08
CA THR A 234 14.03 -4.64 -4.87
C THR A 234 13.02 -4.64 -3.74
N ILE A 235 12.14 -3.63 -3.69
CA ILE A 235 11.08 -3.54 -2.69
C ILE A 235 9.89 -4.40 -3.12
N VAL A 236 9.57 -4.45 -4.42
CA VAL A 236 8.62 -5.42 -4.98
C VAL A 236 9.01 -6.83 -4.58
N GLU A 237 10.26 -7.25 -4.84
CA GLU A 237 10.76 -8.56 -4.44
C GLU A 237 10.65 -8.80 -2.92
N LYS A 238 10.95 -7.78 -2.11
CA LYS A 238 10.84 -7.85 -0.65
C LYS A 238 9.40 -8.11 -0.21
N VAL A 239 8.42 -7.39 -0.77
CA VAL A 239 6.99 -7.54 -0.44
C VAL A 239 6.47 -8.91 -0.85
N TRP A 240 6.75 -9.38 -2.08
CA TRP A 240 6.33 -10.70 -2.54
C TRP A 240 6.97 -11.84 -1.74
N ALA A 241 8.25 -11.68 -1.37
CA ALA A 241 8.92 -12.64 -0.48
C ALA A 241 8.29 -12.64 0.92
N ALA A 242 7.92 -11.48 1.45
CA ALA A 242 7.24 -11.36 2.74
C ALA A 242 5.84 -12.01 2.70
N ALA A 243 5.07 -11.78 1.63
CA ALA A 243 3.78 -12.43 1.43
C ALA A 243 3.89 -13.96 1.42
N LYS A 244 4.93 -14.48 0.74
CA LYS A 244 5.22 -15.92 0.72
C LYS A 244 5.54 -16.46 2.11
N VAL A 245 6.39 -15.78 2.87
CA VAL A 245 6.75 -16.17 4.26
C VAL A 245 5.54 -16.12 5.18
N ALA A 246 4.69 -15.11 5.02
CA ALA A 246 3.46 -14.97 5.78
C ALA A 246 2.33 -15.95 5.35
N GLY A 247 2.51 -16.71 4.26
CA GLY A 247 1.55 -17.73 3.80
C GLY A 247 0.49 -17.21 2.81
N TYR A 248 0.71 -16.04 2.20
CA TYR A 248 -0.27 -15.37 1.32
C TYR A 248 0.15 -15.33 -0.15
N SER A 249 0.96 -16.28 -0.63
CA SER A 249 1.38 -16.34 -2.04
C SER A 249 0.22 -16.39 -3.04
N SER A 250 -0.95 -16.88 -2.65
CA SER A 250 -2.14 -16.92 -3.52
C SER A 250 -2.71 -15.53 -3.80
N PHE A 251 -2.51 -14.58 -2.89
CA PHE A 251 -2.89 -13.17 -3.08
C PHE A 251 -1.83 -12.38 -3.85
N PHE A 252 -0.57 -12.82 -3.79
CA PHE A 252 0.59 -12.19 -4.42
C PHE A 252 1.26 -13.17 -5.41
N PRO A 253 0.61 -13.45 -6.56
CA PRO A 253 1.19 -14.33 -7.56
C PRO A 253 2.50 -13.75 -8.12
N ASP A 254 3.40 -14.63 -8.58
CA ASP A 254 4.62 -14.25 -9.27
C ASP A 254 4.30 -13.93 -10.74
N ALA A 255 3.64 -12.80 -10.96
CA ALA A 255 3.20 -12.37 -12.28
C ALA A 255 3.20 -10.83 -12.36
N ASP A 256 3.42 -10.32 -13.57
CA ASP A 256 3.43 -8.89 -13.85
C ASP A 256 2.00 -8.38 -14.07
N GLY A 257 1.71 -7.20 -13.50
CA GLY A 257 0.48 -6.44 -13.70
C GLY A 257 0.61 -5.35 -14.77
N GLY A 258 -0.36 -4.44 -14.76
CA GLY A 258 -0.35 -3.28 -15.64
C GLY A 258 0.60 -2.17 -15.18
N MET A 259 0.69 -1.11 -15.95
CA MET A 259 1.28 0.16 -15.55
C MET A 259 0.16 1.05 -15.01
N ILE A 260 0.31 1.51 -13.79
CA ILE A 260 -0.71 2.26 -13.04
C ILE A 260 -0.16 3.65 -12.71
N THR A 261 -0.98 4.69 -12.87
CA THR A 261 -0.74 6.02 -12.31
C THR A 261 -1.49 6.11 -11.00
N ASP A 262 -0.76 6.32 -9.89
CA ASP A 262 -1.29 6.38 -8.54
C ASP A 262 -0.33 7.18 -7.64
N ASP A 263 -0.64 7.36 -6.38
CA ASP A 263 0.11 8.12 -5.38
C ASP A 263 1.60 7.72 -5.28
N HIS A 264 1.95 6.46 -5.59
CA HIS A 264 3.35 6.02 -5.58
C HIS A 264 4.20 6.69 -6.68
N VAL A 265 3.59 7.14 -7.78
CA VAL A 265 4.33 7.79 -8.88
C VAL A 265 5.01 9.07 -8.41
N PRO A 266 4.31 10.08 -7.87
CA PRO A 266 4.98 11.27 -7.36
C PRO A 266 5.92 10.99 -6.18
N VAL A 267 5.67 9.97 -5.35
CA VAL A 267 6.58 9.57 -4.27
C VAL A 267 7.90 9.05 -4.84
N ASN A 268 7.85 8.23 -5.89
CA ASN A 268 9.04 7.74 -6.59
C ASN A 268 9.77 8.88 -7.32
N GLU A 269 9.04 9.66 -8.13
CA GLU A 269 9.64 10.60 -9.07
C GLU A 269 10.09 11.92 -8.40
N LYS A 270 9.27 12.46 -7.50
CA LYS A 270 9.50 13.78 -6.90
C LYS A 270 10.18 13.68 -5.54
N ALA A 271 9.75 12.74 -4.67
CA ALA A 271 10.39 12.55 -3.36
C ALA A 271 11.64 11.67 -3.42
N ASN A 272 11.87 10.94 -4.52
CA ASN A 272 12.97 9.99 -4.71
C ASN A 272 13.00 8.89 -3.61
N ILE A 273 11.83 8.38 -3.24
CA ILE A 273 11.68 7.29 -2.29
C ILE A 273 11.16 6.07 -3.06
N PRO A 274 11.96 4.98 -3.18
CA PRO A 274 11.53 3.79 -3.90
C PRO A 274 10.29 3.20 -3.24
N THR A 275 9.14 3.33 -3.90
CA THR A 275 7.82 2.99 -3.36
C THR A 275 7.12 1.99 -4.26
N VAL A 276 6.70 0.87 -3.66
CA VAL A 276 5.88 -0.15 -4.31
C VAL A 276 4.40 0.17 -4.08
N ASP A 277 3.60 -0.07 -5.08
CA ASP A 277 2.15 -0.04 -5.00
C ASP A 277 1.61 -1.47 -4.83
N ILE A 278 0.84 -1.71 -3.78
CA ILE A 278 0.03 -2.91 -3.59
C ILE A 278 -1.39 -2.56 -4.02
N ILE A 279 -1.68 -2.83 -5.29
CA ILE A 279 -2.97 -2.55 -5.94
C ILE A 279 -3.48 -3.82 -6.63
N PRO A 280 -4.80 -4.12 -6.60
CA PRO A 280 -5.32 -5.33 -7.22
C PRO A 280 -5.25 -5.27 -8.75
N PHE A 281 -5.08 -6.44 -9.35
CA PHE A 281 -5.16 -6.59 -10.80
C PHE A 281 -6.08 -7.74 -11.17
N TYR A 282 -7.21 -7.42 -11.78
CA TYR A 282 -8.23 -8.37 -12.23
C TYR A 282 -8.06 -8.63 -13.74
N ALA A 283 -7.16 -9.54 -14.09
CA ALA A 283 -6.76 -9.82 -15.47
C ALA A 283 -7.91 -10.21 -16.41
N ASN A 284 -9.02 -10.73 -15.89
CA ASN A 284 -10.16 -11.21 -16.66
C ASN A 284 -11.45 -10.38 -16.41
N CYS A 285 -11.36 -9.23 -15.76
CA CYS A 285 -12.51 -8.35 -15.58
C CYS A 285 -12.68 -7.47 -16.81
N GLU A 286 -13.82 -7.65 -17.51
CA GLU A 286 -14.11 -6.87 -18.72
C GLU A 286 -14.36 -5.38 -18.43
N GLN A 287 -14.82 -5.05 -17.22
CA GLN A 287 -15.18 -3.70 -16.84
C GLN A 287 -13.95 -2.84 -16.53
N SER A 288 -13.04 -3.36 -15.73
CA SER A 288 -11.79 -2.68 -15.35
C SER A 288 -10.76 -3.67 -14.82
N SER A 289 -9.49 -3.44 -15.13
CA SER A 289 -8.37 -4.17 -14.49
C SER A 289 -8.28 -3.94 -12.99
N PHE A 290 -8.93 -2.90 -12.46
CA PHE A 290 -9.05 -2.62 -11.02
C PHE A 290 -10.18 -3.39 -10.35
N GLY A 291 -10.99 -4.12 -11.12
CA GLY A 291 -12.08 -4.96 -10.63
C GLY A 291 -13.47 -4.38 -10.87
N PRO A 292 -14.51 -5.17 -10.53
CA PRO A 292 -15.89 -4.86 -10.90
C PRO A 292 -16.54 -3.75 -10.06
N THR A 293 -15.95 -3.35 -8.94
CA THR A 293 -16.49 -2.31 -8.05
C THR A 293 -15.82 -0.97 -8.19
N TRP A 294 -14.65 -0.92 -8.87
CA TRP A 294 -13.88 0.30 -9.05
C TRP A 294 -14.69 1.39 -9.74
N HIS A 295 -14.78 2.56 -9.10
CA HIS A 295 -15.55 3.74 -9.54
C HIS A 295 -17.02 3.43 -9.84
N THR A 296 -17.65 2.59 -9.03
CA THR A 296 -19.07 2.25 -9.12
C THR A 296 -19.79 2.52 -7.79
N VAL A 297 -21.12 2.56 -7.82
CA VAL A 297 -21.94 2.63 -6.60
C VAL A 297 -21.84 1.37 -5.72
N ASN A 298 -21.19 0.32 -6.23
CA ASN A 298 -21.01 -0.95 -5.53
C ASN A 298 -19.71 -1.05 -4.74
N ASP A 299 -18.87 0.00 -4.73
CA ASP A 299 -17.72 0.03 -3.82
C ASP A 299 -18.18 0.32 -2.39
N THR A 300 -18.74 -0.69 -1.75
CA THR A 300 -19.33 -0.65 -0.42
C THR A 300 -18.77 -1.75 0.48
N MET A 301 -19.07 -1.67 1.78
CA MET A 301 -18.65 -2.67 2.78
C MET A 301 -19.09 -4.10 2.47
N GLU A 302 -20.12 -4.29 1.64
CA GLU A 302 -20.57 -5.62 1.20
C GLU A 302 -19.54 -6.34 0.33
N ASN A 303 -18.66 -5.58 -0.33
CA ASN A 303 -17.61 -6.08 -1.20
C ASN A 303 -16.21 -6.10 -0.53
N ILE A 304 -16.13 -5.83 0.77
CA ILE A 304 -14.89 -5.92 1.53
C ILE A 304 -14.73 -7.33 2.11
N ASP A 305 -13.59 -7.95 1.81
CA ASP A 305 -13.22 -9.28 2.30
C ASP A 305 -12.11 -9.18 3.37
N ARG A 306 -12.41 -9.75 4.54
CA ARG A 306 -11.46 -9.85 5.65
C ARG A 306 -10.19 -10.63 5.31
N ASN A 307 -10.28 -11.62 4.42
CA ASN A 307 -9.11 -12.40 4.02
C ASN A 307 -8.15 -11.57 3.17
N THR A 308 -8.68 -10.70 2.31
CA THR A 308 -7.87 -9.76 1.51
C THR A 308 -7.16 -8.77 2.44
N LEU A 309 -7.88 -8.13 3.36
CA LEU A 309 -7.29 -7.23 4.37
C LEU A 309 -6.22 -7.94 5.20
N LYS A 310 -6.48 -9.20 5.61
CA LYS A 310 -5.51 -10.02 6.37
C LYS A 310 -4.26 -10.30 5.56
N ALA A 311 -4.41 -10.69 4.30
CA ALA A 311 -3.28 -11.04 3.44
C ALA A 311 -2.33 -9.86 3.25
N VAL A 312 -2.89 -8.68 2.95
CA VAL A 312 -2.09 -7.46 2.77
C VAL A 312 -1.49 -7.01 4.10
N GLY A 313 -2.31 -6.88 5.15
CA GLY A 313 -1.85 -6.39 6.44
C GLY A 313 -0.78 -7.27 7.06
N GLN A 314 -0.93 -8.61 7.01
CA GLN A 314 0.10 -9.52 7.53
C GLN A 314 1.38 -9.48 6.69
N THR A 315 1.27 -9.25 5.37
CA THR A 315 2.43 -9.04 4.51
C THR A 315 3.20 -7.78 4.90
N VAL A 316 2.50 -6.67 5.14
CA VAL A 316 3.11 -5.42 5.63
C VAL A 316 3.79 -5.62 6.98
N ILE A 317 3.15 -6.30 7.92
CA ILE A 317 3.75 -6.65 9.23
C ILE A 317 5.03 -7.46 9.02
N GLN A 318 4.99 -8.48 8.15
CA GLN A 318 6.17 -9.30 7.85
C GLN A 318 7.32 -8.45 7.28
N VAL A 319 7.04 -7.50 6.39
CA VAL A 319 8.05 -6.57 5.86
C VAL A 319 8.65 -5.75 7.00
N LEU A 320 7.83 -5.06 7.78
CA LEU A 320 8.29 -4.13 8.82
C LEU A 320 9.11 -4.82 9.91
N PHE A 321 8.69 -6.00 10.38
CA PHE A 321 9.37 -6.74 11.45
C PHE A 321 10.59 -7.52 10.97
N SER A 322 10.81 -7.67 9.67
CA SER A 322 12.03 -8.23 9.10
C SER A 322 13.12 -7.18 8.81
N GLU A 323 12.82 -5.88 8.94
CA GLU A 323 13.81 -4.81 8.76
C GLU A 323 14.85 -4.79 9.91
N LYS A 324 16.14 -4.66 9.49
CA LYS A 324 17.31 -4.69 10.39
C LYS A 324 17.94 -3.32 10.50
#